data_9320f497b975c3adabc855243f1e239c
#
_entry.id   9320f497b975c3adabc855243f1e239c
#
_cell.length_a   1.000
_cell.length_b   1.000
_cell.length_c   1.000
_cell.angle_alpha   90.00
_cell.angle_beta   90.00
_cell.angle_gamma   90.00
#
_symmetry.space_group_name_H-M   'P 1'
#
loop_
_entity.id
_entity.type
_entity.pdbx_description
1 polymer ?
#
loop_
_entity_poly.entity_id
_entity_poly.type
_entity_poly.pdbx_seq_one_letter_code
_entity_poly.pdbx_strand_id
1 'polypeptide(L)'
;MNKRIILDIAMLLTLTILLDYRYIHNVGHETLALLFMILFFFHVKWNWSWYKNLTKGHWNGIRRRLTLLNLLLLLTTLILMVTGLCISHHLSFFGFHFPLWIHRLHRIAGFSMLILVGLHLGFNWNAMWGRMKQKLSFLAGPIQYPLLLLMAGSGIYFSFYYHIGGRLLLIPLSQLGRPPVTLGLFILAHLSIISLYAILGYYFEKIMRHV
;
A
#
# COMPACT_ATOMS: atom_id res chain seq x y z
N MET A 1 17.02 -9.14 -11.77
CA MET A 1 16.21 -8.78 -10.58
C MET A 1 15.41 -10.01 -10.18
N ASN A 2 15.24 -10.28 -8.89
CA ASN A 2 14.49 -11.45 -8.42
C ASN A 2 13.01 -11.28 -8.82
N LYS A 3 12.36 -12.33 -9.38
CA LYS A 3 10.96 -12.31 -9.82
C LYS A 3 9.98 -11.82 -8.75
N ARG A 4 10.27 -12.09 -7.46
CA ARG A 4 9.47 -11.58 -6.33
C ARG A 4 9.54 -10.06 -6.20
N ILE A 5 10.73 -9.48 -6.33
CA ILE A 5 10.90 -8.01 -6.25
C ILE A 5 10.18 -7.32 -7.41
N ILE A 6 10.23 -7.90 -8.61
CA ILE A 6 9.48 -7.35 -9.77
C ILE A 6 7.98 -7.35 -9.49
N LEU A 7 7.46 -8.46 -8.96
CA LEU A 7 6.04 -8.57 -8.60
C LEU A 7 5.65 -7.53 -7.54
N ASP A 8 6.46 -7.40 -6.48
CA ASP A 8 6.17 -6.46 -5.39
C ASP A 8 6.18 -5.00 -5.89
N ILE A 9 7.12 -4.65 -6.78
CA ILE A 9 7.15 -3.32 -7.43
C ILE A 9 5.94 -3.12 -8.33
N ALA A 10 5.57 -4.12 -9.14
CA ALA A 10 4.40 -4.04 -10.01
C ALA A 10 3.12 -3.84 -9.20
N MET A 11 2.95 -4.56 -8.08
CA MET A 11 1.83 -4.39 -7.16
C MET A 11 1.81 -2.99 -6.55
N LEU A 12 2.96 -2.47 -6.11
CA LEU A 12 3.07 -1.14 -5.51
C LEU A 12 2.66 -0.05 -6.50
N LEU A 13 3.15 -0.11 -7.74
CA LEU A 13 2.81 0.86 -8.79
C LEU A 13 1.34 0.76 -9.17
N THR A 14 0.82 -0.45 -9.35
CA THR A 14 -0.59 -0.68 -9.68
C THR A 14 -1.51 -0.15 -8.57
N LEU A 15 -1.19 -0.44 -7.30
CA LEU A 15 -1.93 0.10 -6.16
C LEU A 15 -1.92 1.63 -6.15
N THR A 16 -0.75 2.24 -6.40
CA THR A 16 -0.61 3.70 -6.38
C THR A 16 -1.50 4.36 -7.44
N ILE A 17 -1.57 3.80 -8.65
CA ILE A 17 -2.42 4.31 -9.73
C ILE A 17 -3.90 4.13 -9.39
N LEU A 18 -4.28 3.01 -8.75
CA LEU A 18 -5.65 2.70 -8.34
C LEU A 18 -6.22 3.64 -7.28
N LEU A 19 -5.40 4.43 -6.58
CA LEU A 19 -5.88 5.36 -5.55
C LEU A 19 -6.72 6.52 -6.10
N ASP A 20 -6.63 6.83 -7.39
CA ASP A 20 -7.48 7.86 -8.01
C ASP A 20 -7.88 7.50 -9.45
N TYR A 21 -9.15 7.11 -9.62
CA TYR A 21 -9.73 6.72 -10.91
C TYR A 21 -9.77 7.85 -11.96
N ARG A 22 -9.58 9.11 -11.58
CA ARG A 22 -9.62 10.27 -12.50
C ARG A 22 -8.62 10.16 -13.63
N TYR A 23 -7.47 9.52 -13.39
CA TYR A 23 -6.41 9.37 -14.37
C TYR A 23 -6.63 8.24 -15.37
N ILE A 24 -7.45 7.25 -14.99
CA ILE A 24 -7.61 6.01 -15.77
C ILE A 24 -9.07 5.70 -16.10
N HIS A 25 -10.01 6.57 -15.69
CA HIS A 25 -11.45 6.38 -15.82
C HIS A 25 -11.95 5.05 -15.21
N ASN A 26 -13.26 4.83 -15.21
CA ASN A 26 -13.85 3.64 -14.55
C ASN A 26 -13.35 2.33 -15.16
N VAL A 27 -13.36 2.21 -16.50
CA VAL A 27 -12.92 0.98 -17.20
C VAL A 27 -11.45 0.68 -16.91
N GLY A 28 -10.58 1.69 -16.97
CA GLY A 28 -9.16 1.54 -16.65
C GLY A 28 -8.94 1.16 -15.19
N HIS A 29 -9.70 1.74 -14.25
CA HIS A 29 -9.63 1.39 -12.84
C HIS A 29 -10.03 -0.07 -12.61
N GLU A 30 -11.13 -0.54 -13.18
CA GLU A 30 -11.59 -1.93 -13.06
C GLU A 30 -10.58 -2.91 -13.69
N THR A 31 -10.07 -2.61 -14.88
CA THR A 31 -9.06 -3.45 -15.55
C THR A 31 -7.77 -3.55 -14.74
N LEU A 32 -7.30 -2.40 -14.22
CA LEU A 32 -6.09 -2.36 -13.40
C LEU A 32 -6.29 -3.05 -12.05
N ALA A 33 -7.51 -2.98 -11.47
CA ALA A 33 -7.88 -3.70 -10.27
C ALA A 33 -7.85 -5.23 -10.48
N LEU A 34 -8.33 -5.73 -11.63
CA LEU A 34 -8.21 -7.15 -12.00
C LEU A 34 -6.74 -7.57 -12.13
N LEU A 35 -5.91 -6.73 -12.76
CA LEU A 35 -4.46 -6.99 -12.81
C LEU A 35 -3.87 -7.06 -11.39
N PHE A 36 -4.23 -6.12 -10.51
CA PHE A 36 -3.78 -6.13 -9.11
C PHE A 36 -4.20 -7.42 -8.39
N MET A 37 -5.42 -7.92 -8.61
CA MET A 37 -5.89 -9.19 -8.05
C MET A 37 -5.04 -10.38 -8.51
N ILE A 38 -4.68 -10.43 -9.80
CA ILE A 38 -3.80 -11.47 -10.35
C ILE A 38 -2.40 -11.39 -9.70
N LEU A 39 -1.83 -10.19 -9.62
CA LEU A 39 -0.52 -9.98 -8.99
C LEU A 39 -0.55 -10.36 -7.51
N PHE A 40 -1.62 -10.00 -6.80
CA PHE A 40 -1.82 -10.37 -5.39
C PHE A 40 -1.91 -11.89 -5.20
N PHE A 41 -2.62 -12.60 -6.09
CA PHE A 41 -2.67 -14.07 -6.08
C PHE A 41 -1.26 -14.67 -6.18
N PHE A 42 -0.42 -14.19 -7.10
CA PHE A 42 0.97 -14.65 -7.22
C PHE A 42 1.81 -14.26 -6.02
N HIS A 43 1.60 -13.08 -5.44
CA HIS A 43 2.27 -12.66 -4.21
C HIS A 43 1.95 -13.62 -3.05
N VAL A 44 0.70 -13.95 -2.83
CA VAL A 44 0.27 -14.94 -1.82
C VAL A 44 0.86 -16.31 -2.11
N LYS A 45 0.78 -16.79 -3.36
CA LYS A 45 1.33 -18.09 -3.78
C LYS A 45 2.83 -18.19 -3.50
N TRP A 46 3.60 -17.15 -3.81
CA TRP A 46 5.06 -17.17 -3.59
C TRP A 46 5.45 -16.98 -2.12
N ASN A 47 4.55 -16.48 -1.29
CA ASN A 47 4.72 -16.36 0.15
C ASN A 47 3.91 -17.41 0.93
N TRP A 48 3.45 -18.48 0.28
CA TRP A 48 2.60 -19.51 0.87
C TRP A 48 3.20 -20.18 2.10
N SER A 49 4.51 -20.29 2.17
CA SER A 49 5.24 -20.82 3.32
C SER A 49 4.97 -20.03 4.60
N TRP A 50 4.73 -18.71 4.52
CA TRP A 50 4.36 -17.90 5.66
C TRP A 50 3.02 -18.33 6.24
N TYR A 51 2.01 -18.56 5.39
CA TYR A 51 0.69 -19.03 5.80
C TYR A 51 0.75 -20.42 6.45
N LYS A 52 1.49 -21.37 5.87
CA LYS A 52 1.69 -22.71 6.43
C LYS A 52 2.35 -22.71 7.81
N ASN A 53 3.15 -21.69 8.12
CA ASN A 53 3.90 -21.60 9.35
C ASN A 53 3.23 -20.65 10.37
N LEU A 54 2.04 -20.12 10.08
CA LEU A 54 1.37 -19.14 10.93
C LEU A 54 1.13 -19.68 12.36
N THR A 55 0.75 -20.94 12.47
CA THR A 55 0.45 -21.62 13.74
C THR A 55 1.64 -22.37 14.34
N LYS A 56 2.80 -22.43 13.64
CA LYS A 56 3.95 -23.24 14.05
C LYS A 56 5.03 -22.38 14.71
N GLY A 57 5.76 -22.96 15.67
CA GLY A 57 6.94 -22.34 16.28
C GLY A 57 6.61 -21.30 17.36
N HIS A 58 7.66 -20.71 17.93
CA HIS A 58 7.56 -19.78 19.05
C HIS A 58 7.10 -18.38 18.60
N TRP A 59 6.19 -17.77 19.38
CA TRP A 59 5.66 -16.44 19.16
C TRP A 59 6.41 -15.39 19.97
N ASN A 60 7.36 -14.72 19.34
CA ASN A 60 8.01 -13.56 19.94
C ASN A 60 7.32 -12.23 19.50
N GLY A 61 7.68 -11.11 20.12
CA GLY A 61 7.09 -9.81 19.88
C GLY A 61 7.17 -9.38 18.41
N ILE A 62 8.31 -9.59 17.74
CA ILE A 62 8.53 -9.27 16.33
C ILE A 62 7.53 -10.05 15.46
N ARG A 63 7.42 -11.34 15.67
CA ARG A 63 6.53 -12.20 14.90
C ARG A 63 5.07 -11.82 15.10
N ARG A 64 4.65 -11.48 16.34
CA ARG A 64 3.28 -11.02 16.62
C ARG A 64 2.94 -9.77 15.83
N ARG A 65 3.81 -8.75 15.85
CA ARG A 65 3.60 -7.49 15.13
C ARG A 65 3.54 -7.69 13.62
N LEU A 66 4.50 -8.44 13.05
CA LEU A 66 4.50 -8.77 11.61
C LEU A 66 3.26 -9.56 11.19
N THR A 67 2.84 -10.52 12.00
CA THR A 67 1.65 -11.32 11.70
C THR A 67 0.40 -10.47 11.74
N LEU A 68 0.23 -9.62 12.77
CA LEU A 68 -0.91 -8.71 12.86
C LEU A 68 -0.98 -7.78 11.64
N LEU A 69 0.15 -7.16 11.27
CA LEU A 69 0.20 -6.27 10.11
C LEU A 69 -0.16 -7.00 8.81
N ASN A 70 0.37 -8.21 8.60
CA ASN A 70 0.07 -9.01 7.42
C ASN A 70 -1.40 -9.46 7.35
N LEU A 71 -2.00 -9.77 8.50
CA LEU A 71 -3.44 -10.11 8.58
C LEU A 71 -4.31 -8.89 8.31
N LEU A 72 -3.94 -7.71 8.82
CA LEU A 72 -4.63 -6.45 8.51
C LEU A 72 -4.54 -6.12 7.02
N LEU A 73 -3.37 -6.29 6.40
CA LEU A 73 -3.19 -6.13 4.95
C LEU A 73 -4.05 -7.11 4.16
N LEU A 74 -4.05 -8.39 4.53
CA LEU A 74 -4.87 -9.40 3.88
C LEU A 74 -6.36 -9.03 3.98
N LEU A 75 -6.85 -8.71 5.18
CA LEU A 75 -8.23 -8.30 5.40
C LEU A 75 -8.61 -7.07 4.58
N THR A 76 -7.77 -6.02 4.61
CA THR A 76 -7.99 -4.79 3.85
C THR A 76 -8.02 -5.06 2.34
N THR A 77 -7.14 -5.93 1.85
CA THR A 77 -7.12 -6.35 0.43
C THR A 77 -8.40 -7.08 0.06
N LEU A 78 -8.87 -8.01 0.90
CA LEU A 78 -10.12 -8.73 0.67
C LEU A 78 -11.34 -7.77 0.68
N ILE A 79 -11.38 -6.82 1.60
CA ILE A 79 -12.42 -5.77 1.63
C ILE A 79 -12.40 -4.97 0.33
N LEU A 80 -11.20 -4.55 -0.14
CA LEU A 80 -11.06 -3.82 -1.41
C LEU A 80 -11.56 -4.63 -2.60
N MET A 81 -11.20 -5.91 -2.67
CA MET A 81 -11.62 -6.79 -3.76
C MET A 81 -13.14 -6.99 -3.77
N VAL A 82 -13.72 -7.35 -2.62
CA VAL A 82 -15.16 -7.59 -2.51
C VAL A 82 -15.95 -6.31 -2.80
N THR A 83 -15.59 -5.20 -2.14
CA THR A 83 -16.28 -3.92 -2.36
C THR A 83 -16.08 -3.39 -3.78
N GLY A 84 -14.89 -3.58 -4.37
CA GLY A 84 -14.59 -3.22 -5.75
C GLY A 84 -15.47 -3.98 -6.75
N LEU A 85 -15.63 -5.29 -6.55
CA LEU A 85 -16.57 -6.10 -7.35
C LEU A 85 -18.00 -5.62 -7.21
N CYS A 86 -18.45 -5.35 -5.97
CA CYS A 86 -19.83 -4.86 -5.72
C CYS A 86 -20.12 -3.53 -6.42
N ILE A 87 -19.15 -2.61 -6.50
CA ILE A 87 -19.33 -1.29 -7.13
C ILE A 87 -18.91 -1.26 -8.60
N SER A 88 -18.50 -2.38 -9.16
CA SER A 88 -18.08 -2.50 -10.55
C SER A 88 -19.21 -2.12 -11.51
N HIS A 89 -18.85 -1.39 -12.55
CA HIS A 89 -19.78 -1.00 -13.61
C HIS A 89 -20.37 -2.23 -14.33
N HIS A 90 -19.59 -3.30 -14.47
CA HIS A 90 -20.05 -4.54 -15.08
C HIS A 90 -21.17 -5.21 -14.28
N LEU A 91 -21.14 -5.19 -12.94
CA LEU A 91 -22.21 -5.74 -12.12
C LEU A 91 -23.46 -4.84 -12.12
N SER A 92 -23.29 -3.52 -12.17
CA SER A 92 -24.43 -2.60 -12.29
C SER A 92 -25.16 -2.77 -13.63
N PHE A 93 -24.47 -3.19 -14.71
CA PHE A 93 -25.09 -3.56 -15.99
C PHE A 93 -26.07 -4.72 -15.86
N PHE A 94 -25.84 -5.66 -14.94
CA PHE A 94 -26.77 -6.76 -14.64
C PHE A 94 -27.88 -6.38 -13.65
N GLY A 95 -28.06 -5.09 -13.35
CA GLY A 95 -29.12 -4.60 -12.46
C GLY A 95 -28.79 -4.66 -10.97
N PHE A 96 -27.57 -5.02 -10.59
CA PHE A 96 -27.15 -5.00 -9.19
C PHE A 96 -26.75 -3.57 -8.78
N HIS A 97 -27.45 -3.03 -7.78
CA HIS A 97 -27.17 -1.72 -7.21
C HIS A 97 -26.85 -1.87 -5.73
N PHE A 98 -25.67 -1.42 -5.33
CA PHE A 98 -25.21 -1.53 -3.95
C PHE A 98 -25.31 -0.18 -3.23
N PRO A 99 -25.57 -0.18 -1.91
CA PRO A 99 -25.75 1.04 -1.14
C PRO A 99 -24.44 1.85 -1.02
N LEU A 100 -24.57 3.17 -0.83
CA LEU A 100 -23.45 4.12 -0.79
C LEU A 100 -22.38 3.80 0.27
N TRP A 101 -22.73 3.09 1.34
CA TRP A 101 -21.75 2.72 2.36
C TRP A 101 -20.66 1.78 1.83
N ILE A 102 -20.93 0.97 0.78
CA ILE A 102 -19.94 0.11 0.13
C ILE A 102 -18.89 0.97 -0.58
N HIS A 103 -19.28 2.04 -1.27
CA HIS A 103 -18.34 3.00 -1.86
C HIS A 103 -17.48 3.68 -0.80
N ARG A 104 -18.06 4.01 0.36
CA ARG A 104 -17.33 4.59 1.48
C ARG A 104 -16.33 3.59 2.05
N LEU A 105 -16.73 2.34 2.24
CA LEU A 105 -15.87 1.27 2.74
C LEU A 105 -14.69 1.01 1.78
N HIS A 106 -14.97 0.92 0.47
CA HIS A 106 -13.94 0.76 -0.56
C HIS A 106 -12.89 1.89 -0.48
N ARG A 107 -13.35 3.13 -0.35
CA ARG A 107 -12.46 4.30 -0.25
C ARG A 107 -11.61 4.29 1.01
N ILE A 108 -12.20 4.01 2.19
CA ILE A 108 -11.45 3.87 3.45
C ILE A 108 -10.39 2.77 3.31
N ALA A 109 -10.79 1.60 2.82
CA ALA A 109 -9.89 0.47 2.64
C ALA A 109 -8.72 0.82 1.70
N GLY A 110 -8.96 1.59 0.61
CA GLY A 110 -7.92 2.05 -0.30
C GLY A 110 -6.86 2.94 0.39
N PHE A 111 -7.30 3.95 1.15
CA PHE A 111 -6.36 4.81 1.89
C PHE A 111 -5.72 4.12 3.09
N SER A 112 -6.42 3.19 3.75
CA SER A 112 -5.83 2.34 4.78
C SER A 112 -4.75 1.43 4.19
N MET A 113 -4.98 0.87 3.01
CA MET A 113 -4.02 0.04 2.29
C MET A 113 -2.72 0.77 2.00
N LEU A 114 -2.78 2.06 1.62
CA LEU A 114 -1.60 2.90 1.39
C LEU A 114 -0.70 2.96 2.64
N ILE A 115 -1.30 3.18 3.82
CA ILE A 115 -0.57 3.25 5.10
C ILE A 115 -0.02 1.88 5.47
N LEU A 116 -0.86 0.84 5.40
CA LEU A 116 -0.47 -0.52 5.79
C LEU A 116 0.63 -1.09 4.91
N VAL A 117 0.62 -0.80 3.60
CA VAL A 117 1.69 -1.18 2.67
C VAL A 117 3.00 -0.49 3.04
N GLY A 118 2.96 0.81 3.36
CA GLY A 118 4.14 1.52 3.85
C GLY A 118 4.73 0.86 5.09
N LEU A 119 3.91 0.61 6.11
CA LEU A 119 4.34 -0.09 7.33
C LEU A 119 4.89 -1.49 7.03
N HIS A 120 4.24 -2.25 6.13
CA HIS A 120 4.68 -3.58 5.72
C HIS A 120 6.07 -3.55 5.08
N LEU A 121 6.32 -2.59 4.19
CA LEU A 121 7.64 -2.39 3.59
C LEU A 121 8.68 -2.04 4.66
N GLY A 122 8.34 -1.17 5.60
CA GLY A 122 9.23 -0.76 6.69
C GLY A 122 9.60 -1.92 7.63
N PHE A 123 8.63 -2.70 8.07
CA PHE A 123 8.86 -3.87 8.94
C PHE A 123 9.72 -4.95 8.25
N ASN A 124 9.59 -5.09 6.93
CA ASN A 124 10.36 -6.05 6.13
C ASN A 124 11.63 -5.46 5.51
N TRP A 125 11.97 -4.19 5.82
CA TRP A 125 13.05 -3.46 5.16
C TRP A 125 14.39 -4.19 5.19
N ASN A 126 14.79 -4.71 6.34
CA ASN A 126 16.06 -5.43 6.48
C ASN A 126 16.16 -6.65 5.56
N ALA A 127 15.06 -7.40 5.41
CA ALA A 127 14.99 -8.56 4.52
C ALA A 127 15.02 -8.14 3.05
N MET A 128 14.38 -7.04 2.70
CA MET A 128 14.42 -6.48 1.35
C MET A 128 15.79 -5.91 1.02
N TRP A 129 16.36 -5.09 1.90
CA TRP A 129 17.67 -4.49 1.73
C TRP A 129 18.77 -5.55 1.57
N GLY A 130 18.73 -6.61 2.38
CA GLY A 130 19.65 -7.74 2.26
C GLY A 130 19.70 -8.38 0.86
N ARG A 131 18.56 -8.37 0.13
CA ARG A 131 18.47 -8.89 -1.25
C ARG A 131 18.88 -7.87 -2.32
N MET A 132 18.85 -6.58 -2.00
CA MET A 132 19.07 -5.48 -2.96
C MET A 132 20.41 -4.79 -2.80
N LYS A 133 21.06 -4.88 -1.62
CA LYS A 133 22.27 -4.13 -1.26
C LYS A 133 23.42 -4.28 -2.25
N GLN A 134 23.57 -5.44 -2.87
CA GLN A 134 24.63 -5.66 -3.86
C GLN A 134 24.43 -4.83 -5.13
N LYS A 135 23.18 -4.58 -5.52
CA LYS A 135 22.82 -3.81 -6.73
C LYS A 135 22.65 -2.32 -6.45
N LEU A 136 22.34 -1.95 -5.22
CA LEU A 136 22.07 -0.59 -4.78
C LEU A 136 23.11 -0.09 -3.76
N SER A 137 24.35 -0.58 -3.86
CA SER A 137 25.44 -0.19 -2.95
C SER A 137 25.72 1.32 -2.97
N PHE A 138 25.45 2.01 -4.07
CA PHE A 138 25.60 3.46 -4.19
C PHE A 138 24.62 4.24 -3.28
N LEU A 139 23.51 3.63 -2.85
CA LEU A 139 22.58 4.20 -1.86
C LEU A 139 23.00 3.93 -0.42
N ALA A 140 24.03 3.12 -0.20
CA ALA A 140 24.61 2.91 1.12
C ALA A 140 25.63 4.02 1.41
N GLY A 141 25.72 4.45 2.68
CA GLY A 141 26.66 5.49 3.09
C GLY A 141 25.96 6.84 3.38
N PRO A 142 26.70 7.97 3.39
CA PRO A 142 26.19 9.25 3.88
C PRO A 142 25.02 9.81 3.05
N ILE A 143 24.90 9.45 1.77
CA ILE A 143 23.81 9.89 0.89
C ILE A 143 22.42 9.37 1.32
N GLN A 144 22.38 8.27 2.07
CA GLN A 144 21.11 7.72 2.56
C GLN A 144 20.37 8.68 3.50
N TYR A 145 21.07 9.46 4.32
CA TYR A 145 20.43 10.34 5.31
C TYR A 145 19.68 11.51 4.67
N PRO A 146 20.27 12.32 3.77
CA PRO A 146 19.51 13.36 3.07
C PRO A 146 18.37 12.78 2.20
N LEU A 147 18.55 11.61 1.61
CA LEU A 147 17.51 10.95 0.86
C LEU A 147 16.32 10.54 1.76
N LEU A 148 16.58 9.95 2.91
CA LEU A 148 15.53 9.60 3.89
C LEU A 148 14.81 10.86 4.40
N LEU A 149 15.54 11.95 4.67
CA LEU A 149 14.95 13.21 5.08
C LEU A 149 14.05 13.81 3.99
N LEU A 150 14.50 13.79 2.73
CA LEU A 150 13.72 14.23 1.59
C LEU A 150 12.45 13.40 1.43
N MET A 151 12.55 12.05 1.51
CA MET A 151 11.41 11.14 1.40
C MET A 151 10.42 11.33 2.56
N ALA A 152 10.90 11.50 3.79
CA ALA A 152 10.04 11.75 4.94
C ALA A 152 9.35 13.13 4.84
N GLY A 153 10.10 14.19 4.54
CA GLY A 153 9.58 15.55 4.39
C GLY A 153 8.55 15.66 3.27
N SER A 154 8.85 15.11 2.08
CA SER A 154 7.89 15.07 0.98
C SER A 154 6.66 14.22 1.31
N GLY A 155 6.83 13.09 2.00
CA GLY A 155 5.73 12.25 2.45
C GLY A 155 4.79 12.97 3.42
N ILE A 156 5.33 13.75 4.38
CA ILE A 156 4.56 14.59 5.28
C ILE A 156 3.81 15.66 4.47
N TYR A 157 4.53 16.43 3.64
CA TYR A 157 3.92 17.47 2.80
C TYR A 157 2.76 16.93 1.97
N PHE A 158 2.95 15.83 1.23
CA PHE A 158 1.91 15.25 0.40
C PHE A 158 0.78 14.60 1.19
N SER A 159 1.01 14.11 2.41
CA SER A 159 -0.06 13.63 3.28
C SER A 159 -1.06 14.72 3.63
N PHE A 160 -0.58 15.95 3.91
CA PHE A 160 -1.44 17.13 4.12
C PHE A 160 -2.05 17.61 2.81
N TYR A 161 -1.26 17.72 1.74
CA TYR A 161 -1.71 18.21 0.44
C TYR A 161 -2.85 17.35 -0.16
N TYR A 162 -2.80 16.03 0.01
CA TYR A 162 -3.84 15.10 -0.43
C TYR A 162 -4.89 14.80 0.64
N HIS A 163 -4.80 15.45 1.79
CA HIS A 163 -5.75 15.28 2.90
C HIS A 163 -5.98 13.81 3.30
N ILE A 164 -4.91 13.02 3.43
CA ILE A 164 -5.00 11.57 3.70
C ILE A 164 -5.85 11.29 4.94
N GLY A 165 -5.64 12.04 6.04
CA GLY A 165 -6.44 11.91 7.25
C GLY A 165 -7.93 12.19 7.01
N GLY A 166 -8.27 13.25 6.28
CA GLY A 166 -9.65 13.58 5.94
C GLY A 166 -10.32 12.51 5.07
N ARG A 167 -9.56 11.88 4.17
CA ARG A 167 -10.05 10.77 3.32
C ARG A 167 -10.35 9.51 4.14
N LEU A 168 -9.54 9.21 5.15
CA LEU A 168 -9.78 8.11 6.09
C LEU A 168 -11.01 8.37 6.98
N LEU A 169 -11.20 9.63 7.41
CA LEU A 169 -12.34 10.06 8.22
C LEU A 169 -13.62 10.30 7.40
N LEU A 170 -13.62 9.95 6.10
CA LEU A 170 -14.75 10.13 5.18
C LEU A 170 -15.25 11.57 5.03
N ILE A 171 -14.41 12.56 5.28
CA ILE A 171 -14.76 13.95 5.01
C ILE A 171 -15.12 14.07 3.52
N PRO A 172 -16.25 14.72 3.16
CA PRO A 172 -16.67 14.83 1.78
C PRO A 172 -15.60 15.45 0.88
N LEU A 173 -15.38 14.87 -0.30
CA LEU A 173 -14.37 15.36 -1.26
C LEU A 173 -14.64 16.80 -1.72
N SER A 174 -15.90 17.24 -1.67
CA SER A 174 -16.29 18.63 -1.93
C SER A 174 -15.67 19.61 -0.91
N GLN A 175 -15.44 19.17 0.32
CA GLN A 175 -14.81 19.98 1.38
C GLN A 175 -13.28 19.88 1.34
N LEU A 176 -12.72 18.74 0.93
CA LEU A 176 -11.27 18.52 0.89
C LEU A 176 -10.60 19.10 -0.35
N GLY A 177 -11.38 19.31 -1.43
CA GLY A 177 -10.83 19.64 -2.74
C GLY A 177 -10.10 18.47 -3.40
N ARG A 178 -9.73 18.67 -4.66
CA ARG A 178 -8.92 17.72 -5.44
C ARG A 178 -7.83 18.52 -6.14
N PRO A 179 -6.58 18.43 -5.69
CA PRO A 179 -5.51 19.18 -6.32
C PRO A 179 -5.35 18.77 -7.80
N PRO A 180 -5.25 19.75 -8.70
CA PRO A 180 -4.96 19.48 -10.11
C PRO A 180 -3.49 19.12 -10.27
N VAL A 181 -3.19 17.84 -10.49
CA VAL A 181 -1.82 17.37 -10.68
C VAL A 181 -1.75 16.40 -11.85
N THR A 182 -0.57 16.28 -12.45
CA THR A 182 -0.31 15.26 -13.46
C THR A 182 -0.23 13.88 -12.84
N LEU A 183 -0.49 12.83 -13.64
CA LEU A 183 -0.37 11.43 -13.17
C LEU A 183 1.02 11.14 -12.59
N GLY A 184 2.08 11.64 -13.22
CA GLY A 184 3.45 11.45 -12.73
C GLY A 184 3.67 12.04 -11.33
N LEU A 185 3.22 13.28 -11.10
CA LEU A 185 3.32 13.91 -9.78
C LEU A 185 2.43 13.20 -8.74
N PHE A 186 1.24 12.71 -9.16
CA PHE A 186 0.38 11.90 -8.31
C PHE A 186 1.08 10.63 -7.83
N ILE A 187 1.71 9.87 -8.74
CA ILE A 187 2.46 8.65 -8.40
C ILE A 187 3.61 8.98 -7.45
N LEU A 188 4.43 9.99 -7.77
CA LEU A 188 5.56 10.38 -6.92
C LEU A 188 5.10 10.79 -5.53
N ALA A 189 4.02 11.58 -5.42
CA ALA A 189 3.46 12.00 -4.14
C ALA A 189 3.01 10.81 -3.28
N HIS A 190 2.29 9.85 -3.86
CA HIS A 190 1.80 8.68 -3.12
C HIS A 190 2.93 7.70 -2.77
N LEU A 191 3.94 7.55 -3.63
CA LEU A 191 5.16 6.82 -3.28
C LEU A 191 5.93 7.49 -2.14
N SER A 192 5.97 8.83 -2.09
CA SER A 192 6.56 9.57 -0.96
C SER A 192 5.78 9.32 0.35
N ILE A 193 4.45 9.30 0.29
CA ILE A 193 3.61 8.97 1.46
C ILE A 193 3.86 7.54 1.93
N ILE A 194 3.88 6.56 1.01
CA ILE A 194 4.21 5.16 1.34
C ILE A 194 5.60 5.07 1.97
N SER A 195 6.59 5.81 1.43
CA SER A 195 7.94 5.85 1.96
C SER A 195 8.01 6.43 3.37
N LEU A 196 7.21 7.46 3.68
CA LEU A 196 7.08 8.00 5.04
C LEU A 196 6.65 6.90 6.02
N TYR A 197 5.57 6.16 5.70
CA TYR A 197 5.11 5.07 6.56
C TYR A 197 6.09 3.90 6.60
N ALA A 198 6.87 3.65 5.53
CA ALA A 198 7.93 2.66 5.54
C ALA A 198 9.07 3.08 6.49
N ILE A 199 9.47 4.34 6.49
CA ILE A 199 10.46 4.88 7.42
C ILE A 199 9.96 4.75 8.86
N LEU A 200 8.72 5.16 9.14
CA LEU A 200 8.11 5.03 10.46
C LEU A 200 8.06 3.57 10.91
N GLY A 201 7.62 2.65 10.05
CA GLY A 201 7.56 1.22 10.35
C GLY A 201 8.94 0.63 10.63
N TYR A 202 9.95 0.99 9.86
CA TYR A 202 11.33 0.52 10.07
C TYR A 202 11.89 0.96 11.43
N TYR A 203 11.78 2.25 11.76
CA TYR A 203 12.29 2.76 13.04
C TYR A 203 11.49 2.27 14.22
N PHE A 204 10.16 2.16 14.09
CA PHE A 204 9.32 1.54 15.12
C PHE A 204 9.78 0.11 15.42
N GLU A 205 9.94 -0.71 14.38
CA GLU A 205 10.39 -2.10 14.57
C GLU A 205 11.82 -2.17 15.13
N LYS A 206 12.69 -1.25 14.72
CA LYS A 206 14.06 -1.16 15.25
C LYS A 206 14.07 -0.86 16.76
N ILE A 207 13.26 0.11 17.21
CA ILE A 207 13.15 0.46 18.65
C ILE A 207 12.58 -0.73 19.43
N MET A 208 11.50 -1.35 18.93
CA MET A 208 10.82 -2.45 19.59
C MET A 208 11.63 -3.76 19.67
N ARG A 209 12.77 -3.85 19.02
CA ARG A 209 13.71 -4.98 19.16
C ARG A 209 14.62 -4.85 20.37
N HIS A 210 14.77 -3.66 20.89
CA HIS A 210 15.66 -3.37 22.03
C HIS A 210 14.90 -3.28 23.36
N VAL A 211 13.57 -3.36 23.31
CA VAL A 211 12.66 -3.49 24.46
C VAL A 211 12.20 -4.95 24.60
#